data_8d320d3caa0397e2d1dc528670a042b8
#
_entry.id   8d320d3caa0397e2d1dc528670a042b8
#
_cell.length_a   1.000
_cell.length_b   1.000
_cell.length_c   1.000
_cell.angle_alpha   90.00
_cell.angle_beta   90.00
_cell.angle_gamma   90.00
#
_symmetry.space_group_name_H-M   'P 1'
#
loop_
_entity.id
_entity.type
_entity.pdbx_description
1 polymer ?
#
loop_
_entity_poly.entity_id
_entity_poly.type
_entity_poly.pdbx_seq_one_letter_code
_entity_poly.pdbx_strand_id
1 'polypeptide(L)'
;MKNVLIIGATGTLGTAATQAFLIKSDNKLTLFARSANQIKIQDESRESVFVGDVMSDPDLEKALQGQDAVFVALSGNLGVYAERIVQAMDRNGVSRLVFITSMGIYNEIPASVGESGNLAYNPVLKPYRQAADVIEASDLEYTIIRPGWFTNGPVDYEITKKGEPFGGHNVSIKSIADLVEKSIDDDLYLRESVGINTPK
;
A
#
# COMPACT_ATOMS: atom_id res chain seq x y z
N MET A 1 -1.05 18.80 -6.42
CA MET A 1 -0.12 18.67 -5.28
C MET A 1 -0.93 18.22 -4.07
N LYS A 2 -0.66 17.02 -3.56
CA LYS A 2 -1.32 16.42 -2.39
C LYS A 2 -0.28 16.27 -1.26
N ASN A 3 -0.74 16.23 -0.01
CA ASN A 3 0.06 15.81 1.14
C ASN A 3 -0.17 14.31 1.35
N VAL A 4 0.86 13.49 1.24
CA VAL A 4 0.77 12.03 1.27
C VAL A 4 1.52 11.48 2.48
N LEU A 5 0.81 10.77 3.35
CA LEU A 5 1.41 10.02 4.46
C LEU A 5 1.83 8.63 3.96
N ILE A 6 3.11 8.31 4.08
CA ILE A 6 3.67 7.00 3.73
C ILE A 6 3.97 6.22 5.02
N ILE A 7 3.09 5.27 5.38
CA ILE A 7 3.25 4.40 6.54
C ILE A 7 4.04 3.15 6.13
N GLY A 8 5.18 2.94 6.77
CA GLY A 8 6.15 1.92 6.37
C GLY A 8 7.23 2.46 5.43
N ALA A 9 7.56 3.76 5.53
CA ALA A 9 8.47 4.48 4.64
C ALA A 9 9.89 3.91 4.57
N THR A 10 10.35 3.19 5.59
CA THR A 10 11.68 2.54 5.62
C THR A 10 11.70 1.16 4.94
N GLY A 11 10.52 0.62 4.58
CA GLY A 11 10.41 -0.67 3.89
C GLY A 11 10.67 -0.56 2.38
N THR A 12 10.83 -1.70 1.72
CA THR A 12 11.10 -1.78 0.27
C THR A 12 10.09 -1.00 -0.57
N LEU A 13 8.79 -1.21 -0.34
CA LEU A 13 7.75 -0.51 -1.10
C LEU A 13 7.56 0.93 -0.66
N GLY A 14 7.73 1.24 0.64
CA GLY A 14 7.70 2.62 1.13
C GLY A 14 8.78 3.47 0.48
N THR A 15 10.01 2.97 0.45
CA THR A 15 11.13 3.64 -0.22
C THR A 15 10.90 3.79 -1.73
N ALA A 16 10.41 2.74 -2.40
CA ALA A 16 10.15 2.80 -3.84
C ALA A 16 9.02 3.78 -4.19
N ALA A 17 7.94 3.82 -3.39
CA ALA A 17 6.85 4.78 -3.57
C ALA A 17 7.33 6.22 -3.34
N THR A 18 8.13 6.46 -2.29
CA THR A 18 8.76 7.78 -2.06
C THR A 18 9.51 8.25 -3.30
N GLN A 19 10.35 7.38 -3.89
CA GLN A 19 11.08 7.69 -5.12
C GLN A 19 10.14 7.99 -6.30
N ALA A 20 9.08 7.19 -6.46
CA ALA A 20 8.12 7.41 -7.55
C ALA A 20 7.43 8.77 -7.43
N PHE A 21 6.96 9.16 -6.24
CA PHE A 21 6.36 10.47 -5.99
C PHE A 21 7.35 11.62 -6.23
N LEU A 22 8.60 11.50 -5.78
CA LEU A 22 9.60 12.55 -5.99
C LEU A 22 9.92 12.79 -7.47
N ILE A 23 9.87 11.74 -8.30
CA ILE A 23 10.18 11.81 -9.73
C ILE A 23 8.98 12.26 -10.55
N LYS A 24 7.75 11.84 -10.19
CA LYS A 24 6.58 11.93 -11.08
C LYS A 24 5.56 12.96 -10.65
N SER A 25 5.61 13.44 -9.42
CA SER A 25 4.63 14.38 -8.87
C SER A 25 5.29 15.51 -8.09
N ASP A 26 4.49 16.52 -7.72
CA ASP A 26 4.90 17.63 -6.84
C ASP A 26 4.36 17.43 -5.40
N ASN A 27 3.99 16.22 -5.04
CA ASN A 27 3.40 15.91 -3.74
C ASN A 27 4.38 16.13 -2.60
N LYS A 28 3.85 16.53 -1.44
CA LYS A 28 4.58 16.56 -0.17
C LYS A 28 4.41 15.24 0.54
N LEU A 29 5.48 14.71 1.09
CA LEU A 29 5.54 13.37 1.66
C LEU A 29 5.86 13.44 3.15
N THR A 30 5.02 12.79 3.96
CA THR A 30 5.31 12.52 5.37
C THR A 30 5.72 11.05 5.51
N LEU A 31 6.99 10.82 5.83
CA LEU A 31 7.62 9.49 5.87
C LEU A 31 7.50 8.91 7.28
N PHE A 32 6.49 8.07 7.51
CA PHE A 32 6.17 7.51 8.82
C PHE A 32 6.76 6.11 8.98
N ALA A 33 7.59 5.93 10.00
CA ALA A 33 8.08 4.64 10.46
C ALA A 33 8.66 4.74 11.87
N ARG A 34 8.81 3.62 12.57
CA ARG A 34 9.50 3.57 13.88
C ARG A 34 10.97 4.00 13.78
N SER A 35 11.59 3.76 12.64
CA SER A 35 12.99 4.13 12.33
C SER A 35 13.10 5.24 11.29
N ALA A 36 12.08 6.10 11.16
CA ALA A 36 12.06 7.17 10.15
C ALA A 36 13.24 8.15 10.28
N ASN A 37 13.80 8.32 11.49
CA ASN A 37 15.01 9.12 11.71
C ASN A 37 16.26 8.61 10.95
N GLN A 38 16.22 7.40 10.40
CA GLN A 38 17.31 6.85 9.58
C GLN A 38 17.15 7.17 8.09
N ILE A 39 15.99 7.71 7.68
CA ILE A 39 15.73 8.07 6.29
C ILE A 39 16.59 9.29 5.93
N LYS A 40 17.31 9.17 4.82
CA LYS A 40 18.01 10.30 4.20
C LYS A 40 17.03 11.03 3.28
N ILE A 41 16.60 12.21 3.70
CA ILE A 41 15.76 13.10 2.90
C ILE A 41 16.51 13.51 1.63
N GLN A 42 15.84 13.48 0.49
CA GLN A 42 16.38 13.86 -0.82
C GLN A 42 15.92 15.26 -1.24
N ASP A 43 14.72 15.64 -0.82
CA ASP A 43 14.13 16.96 -1.09
C ASP A 43 13.51 17.53 0.19
N GLU A 44 14.26 18.38 0.87
CA GLU A 44 13.85 19.00 2.14
C GLU A 44 12.59 19.89 2.01
N SER A 45 12.24 20.31 0.80
CA SER A 45 11.05 21.12 0.53
C SER A 45 9.77 20.29 0.45
N ARG A 46 9.90 18.98 0.20
CA ARG A 46 8.78 18.05 -0.03
C ARG A 46 8.72 16.87 0.93
N GLU A 47 9.81 16.52 1.57
CA GLU A 47 9.86 15.37 2.47
C GLU A 47 9.97 15.81 3.93
N SER A 48 9.21 15.17 4.79
CA SER A 48 9.35 15.25 6.23
C SER A 48 9.34 13.86 6.85
N VAL A 49 10.15 13.64 7.88
CA VAL A 49 10.17 12.37 8.61
C VAL A 49 9.30 12.45 9.86
N PHE A 50 8.56 11.37 10.14
CA PHE A 50 7.76 11.22 11.34
C PHE A 50 8.11 9.87 12.01
N VAL A 51 8.78 9.94 13.15
CA VAL A 51 9.06 8.75 13.96
C VAL A 51 7.81 8.40 14.76
N GLY A 52 7.18 7.27 14.45
CA GLY A 52 5.94 6.85 15.09
C GLY A 52 5.66 5.37 14.95
N ASP A 53 4.73 4.88 15.75
CA ASP A 53 4.25 3.50 15.72
C ASP A 53 2.78 3.46 15.32
N VAL A 54 2.44 2.62 14.34
CA VAL A 54 1.05 2.39 13.90
C VAL A 54 0.14 1.87 15.03
N MET A 55 0.72 1.31 16.08
CA MET A 55 0.01 0.88 17.29
C MET A 55 -0.24 2.01 18.29
N SER A 56 0.30 3.20 18.07
CA SER A 56 0.11 4.40 18.88
C SER A 56 -0.95 5.31 18.23
N ASP A 57 -2.14 5.37 18.83
CA ASP A 57 -3.19 6.28 18.35
C ASP A 57 -2.74 7.75 18.31
N PRO A 58 -2.02 8.28 19.35
CA PRO A 58 -1.49 9.65 19.28
C PRO A 58 -0.53 9.89 18.11
N ASP A 59 0.28 8.90 17.73
CA ASP A 59 1.20 9.03 16.59
C ASP A 59 0.43 9.09 15.27
N LEU A 60 -0.58 8.21 15.10
CA LEU A 60 -1.44 8.21 13.92
C LEU A 60 -2.23 9.50 13.79
N GLU A 61 -2.89 9.96 14.88
CA GLU A 61 -3.64 11.22 14.90
C GLU A 61 -2.77 12.41 14.47
N LYS A 62 -1.55 12.50 15.01
CA LYS A 62 -0.63 13.57 14.68
C LYS A 62 -0.10 13.49 13.25
N ALA A 63 0.21 12.29 12.79
CA ALA A 63 0.74 12.08 11.44
C ALA A 63 -0.31 12.34 10.34
N LEU A 64 -1.59 12.11 10.63
CA LEU A 64 -2.70 12.30 9.68
C LEU A 64 -3.14 13.76 9.54
N GLN A 65 -2.73 14.66 10.43
CA GLN A 65 -3.12 16.06 10.35
C GLN A 65 -2.65 16.71 9.05
N GLY A 66 -3.60 17.23 8.27
CA GLY A 66 -3.33 17.92 7.01
C GLY A 66 -2.90 17.02 5.85
N GLN A 67 -3.12 15.70 5.96
CA GLN A 67 -2.87 14.77 4.87
C GLN A 67 -4.09 14.67 3.94
N ASP A 68 -3.83 14.51 2.64
CA ASP A 68 -4.86 14.29 1.62
C ASP A 68 -5.01 12.81 1.29
N ALA A 69 -3.94 12.02 1.44
CA ALA A 69 -3.93 10.59 1.14
C ALA A 69 -2.95 9.81 2.04
N VAL A 70 -3.19 8.52 2.19
CA VAL A 70 -2.36 7.59 2.96
C VAL A 70 -1.96 6.41 2.08
N PHE A 71 -0.66 6.12 2.04
CA PHE A 71 -0.11 4.89 1.49
C PHE A 71 0.43 4.01 2.61
N VAL A 72 0.06 2.73 2.62
CA VAL A 72 0.46 1.76 3.66
C VAL A 72 1.16 0.55 3.05
N ALA A 73 2.39 0.29 3.48
CA ALA A 73 3.17 -0.89 3.14
C ALA A 73 3.84 -1.45 4.40
N LEU A 74 3.14 -2.32 5.09
CA LEU A 74 3.55 -2.92 6.36
C LEU A 74 3.55 -4.45 6.27
N SER A 75 4.13 -5.09 7.30
CA SER A 75 4.06 -6.52 7.55
C SER A 75 3.75 -6.78 9.03
N GLY A 76 3.26 -7.98 9.35
CA GLY A 76 2.90 -8.35 10.72
C GLY A 76 1.39 -8.45 10.92
N ASN A 77 0.85 -7.88 11.99
CA ASN A 77 -0.57 -7.99 12.34
C ASN A 77 -1.43 -6.98 11.54
N LEU A 78 -1.47 -7.17 10.22
CA LEU A 78 -2.05 -6.20 9.30
C LEU A 78 -3.54 -5.93 9.54
N GLY A 79 -4.32 -6.92 10.01
CA GLY A 79 -5.71 -6.71 10.36
C GLY A 79 -5.88 -5.63 11.44
N VAL A 80 -5.12 -5.74 12.53
CA VAL A 80 -5.13 -4.76 13.63
C VAL A 80 -4.60 -3.40 13.16
N TYR A 81 -3.56 -3.39 12.32
CA TYR A 81 -3.02 -2.13 11.79
C TYR A 81 -4.05 -1.43 10.90
N ALA A 82 -4.74 -2.17 10.04
CA ALA A 82 -5.80 -1.63 9.19
C ALA A 82 -6.94 -1.02 10.02
N GLU A 83 -7.40 -1.71 11.08
CA GLU A 83 -8.44 -1.18 11.98
C GLU A 83 -8.04 0.17 12.58
N ARG A 84 -6.81 0.27 13.10
CA ARG A 84 -6.32 1.52 13.70
C ARG A 84 -6.17 2.64 12.69
N ILE A 85 -5.61 2.33 11.51
CA ILE A 85 -5.41 3.31 10.44
C ILE A 85 -6.77 3.82 9.94
N VAL A 86 -7.71 2.93 9.62
CA VAL A 86 -9.07 3.31 9.16
C VAL A 86 -9.75 4.21 10.19
N GLN A 87 -9.77 3.81 11.46
CA GLN A 87 -10.37 4.62 12.52
C GLN A 87 -9.70 6.00 12.69
N ALA A 88 -8.37 6.05 12.59
CA ALA A 88 -7.64 7.32 12.69
C ALA A 88 -7.90 8.21 11.46
N MET A 89 -7.97 7.63 10.26
CA MET A 89 -8.33 8.35 9.03
C MET A 89 -9.74 8.94 9.11
N ASP A 90 -10.72 8.17 9.59
CA ASP A 90 -12.11 8.63 9.79
C ASP A 90 -12.16 9.83 10.76
N ARG A 91 -11.46 9.74 11.89
CA ARG A 91 -11.41 10.84 12.88
C ARG A 91 -10.76 12.11 12.34
N ASN A 92 -9.81 11.99 11.40
CA ASN A 92 -9.10 13.10 10.79
C ASN A 92 -9.70 13.57 9.46
N GLY A 93 -10.76 12.93 8.96
CA GLY A 93 -11.42 13.29 7.70
C GLY A 93 -10.56 13.00 6.47
N VAL A 94 -9.62 12.06 6.55
CA VAL A 94 -8.78 11.63 5.43
C VAL A 94 -9.42 10.40 4.80
N SER A 95 -9.88 10.50 3.55
CA SER A 95 -10.63 9.40 2.89
C SER A 95 -9.78 8.53 1.98
N ARG A 96 -8.72 9.07 1.35
CA ARG A 96 -7.95 8.36 0.31
C ARG A 96 -6.91 7.42 0.92
N LEU A 97 -7.08 6.10 0.70
CA LEU A 97 -6.17 5.06 1.20
C LEU A 97 -5.67 4.17 0.06
N VAL A 98 -4.37 3.96 -0.03
CA VAL A 98 -3.76 2.89 -0.84
C VAL A 98 -3.04 1.92 0.09
N PHE A 99 -3.43 0.65 0.07
CA PHE A 99 -2.93 -0.36 1.02
C PHE A 99 -2.39 -1.59 0.30
N ILE A 100 -1.16 -1.98 0.63
CA ILE A 100 -0.54 -3.18 0.09
C ILE A 100 -0.96 -4.41 0.87
N THR A 101 -1.48 -5.39 0.14
CA THR A 101 -1.76 -6.74 0.66
C THR A 101 -0.91 -7.76 -0.10
N SER A 102 -1.50 -8.86 -0.57
CA SER A 102 -0.78 -9.91 -1.32
C SER A 102 -1.72 -10.60 -2.31
N MET A 103 -1.19 -11.11 -3.40
CA MET A 103 -1.90 -12.09 -4.21
C MET A 103 -2.31 -13.29 -3.35
N GLY A 104 -3.38 -13.98 -3.73
CA GLY A 104 -3.86 -15.20 -3.09
C GLY A 104 -4.79 -14.99 -1.89
N ILE A 105 -5.02 -13.75 -1.42
CA ILE A 105 -5.90 -13.48 -0.28
C ILE A 105 -7.36 -13.81 -0.54
N TYR A 106 -7.79 -13.90 -1.80
CA TYR A 106 -9.14 -14.31 -2.22
C TYR A 106 -9.16 -15.69 -2.89
N ASN A 107 -8.07 -16.46 -2.82
CA ASN A 107 -7.89 -17.75 -3.49
C ASN A 107 -7.94 -17.65 -5.03
N GLU A 108 -7.44 -16.57 -5.58
CA GLU A 108 -7.54 -16.21 -6.99
C GLU A 108 -6.33 -16.66 -7.83
N ILE A 109 -5.32 -17.30 -7.23
CA ILE A 109 -4.13 -17.77 -7.95
C ILE A 109 -4.49 -19.10 -8.66
N PRO A 110 -4.46 -19.14 -10.01
CA PRO A 110 -4.74 -20.39 -10.73
C PRO A 110 -3.56 -21.37 -10.64
N ALA A 111 -3.82 -22.65 -10.91
CA ALA A 111 -2.79 -23.71 -10.90
C ALA A 111 -1.60 -23.39 -11.80
N SER A 112 -1.83 -22.73 -12.95
CA SER A 112 -0.79 -22.31 -13.90
C SER A 112 0.16 -21.24 -13.37
N VAL A 113 -0.20 -20.55 -12.27
CA VAL A 113 0.62 -19.51 -11.62
C VAL A 113 1.20 -20.01 -10.30
N GLY A 114 0.50 -20.90 -9.59
CA GLY A 114 0.97 -21.48 -8.33
C GLY A 114 -0.08 -21.42 -7.23
N GLU A 115 -1.14 -22.19 -7.37
CA GLU A 115 -2.32 -22.19 -6.48
C GLU A 115 -2.00 -22.46 -5.00
N SER A 116 -0.86 -23.10 -4.69
CA SER A 116 -0.39 -23.28 -3.30
C SER A 116 -0.12 -21.97 -2.57
N GLY A 117 0.03 -20.87 -3.30
CA GLY A 117 0.13 -19.51 -2.75
C GLY A 117 -1.20 -18.93 -2.24
N ASN A 118 -2.34 -19.57 -2.53
CA ASN A 118 -3.65 -19.12 -2.06
C ASN A 118 -3.83 -19.26 -0.55
N LEU A 119 -4.66 -18.41 0.04
CA LEU A 119 -5.01 -18.41 1.46
C LEU A 119 -5.49 -19.80 1.95
N ALA A 120 -6.20 -20.54 1.10
CA ALA A 120 -6.66 -21.90 1.40
C ALA A 120 -5.52 -22.87 1.77
N TYR A 121 -4.33 -22.65 1.23
CA TYR A 121 -3.13 -23.49 1.45
C TYR A 121 -2.03 -22.75 2.23
N ASN A 122 -2.07 -21.42 2.28
CA ASN A 122 -1.04 -20.59 2.89
C ASN A 122 -1.61 -19.69 4.01
N PRO A 123 -1.64 -20.16 5.27
CA PRO A 123 -2.22 -19.40 6.39
C PRO A 123 -1.45 -18.11 6.73
N VAL A 124 -0.24 -17.91 6.21
CA VAL A 124 0.53 -16.66 6.35
C VAL A 124 -0.23 -15.47 5.76
N LEU A 125 -1.14 -15.70 4.82
CA LEU A 125 -1.97 -14.66 4.21
C LEU A 125 -3.15 -14.19 5.09
N LYS A 126 -3.45 -14.85 6.21
CA LYS A 126 -4.58 -14.46 7.09
C LYS A 126 -4.56 -13.00 7.52
N PRO A 127 -3.43 -12.43 8.00
CA PRO A 127 -3.38 -11.00 8.36
C PRO A 127 -3.64 -10.06 7.19
N TYR A 128 -3.18 -10.43 5.99
CA TYR A 128 -3.42 -9.66 4.75
C TYR A 128 -4.89 -9.68 4.35
N ARG A 129 -5.53 -10.85 4.45
CA ARG A 129 -6.96 -10.96 4.19
C ARG A 129 -7.79 -10.19 5.22
N GLN A 130 -7.46 -10.27 6.50
CA GLN A 130 -8.11 -9.51 7.56
C GLN A 130 -8.03 -8.00 7.30
N ALA A 131 -6.85 -7.50 6.89
CA ALA A 131 -6.69 -6.10 6.53
C ALA A 131 -7.60 -5.71 5.35
N ALA A 132 -7.68 -6.55 4.31
CA ALA A 132 -8.57 -6.32 3.18
C ALA A 132 -10.04 -6.28 3.62
N ASP A 133 -10.48 -7.21 4.47
CA ASP A 133 -11.85 -7.26 4.97
C ASP A 133 -12.22 -6.00 5.77
N VAL A 134 -11.31 -5.50 6.62
CA VAL A 134 -11.49 -4.25 7.37
C VAL A 134 -11.63 -3.05 6.45
N ILE A 135 -10.73 -2.93 5.47
CA ILE A 135 -10.70 -1.79 4.54
C ILE A 135 -11.94 -1.81 3.64
N GLU A 136 -12.32 -2.97 3.11
CA GLU A 136 -13.52 -3.13 2.26
C GLU A 136 -14.84 -2.83 3.02
N ALA A 137 -14.86 -3.00 4.33
CA ALA A 137 -16.01 -2.66 5.18
C ALA A 137 -16.07 -1.17 5.56
N SER A 138 -15.03 -0.38 5.26
CA SER A 138 -14.97 1.05 5.57
C SER A 138 -15.63 1.92 4.49
N ASP A 139 -15.86 3.18 4.83
CA ASP A 139 -16.35 4.19 3.90
C ASP A 139 -15.23 4.91 3.13
N LEU A 140 -13.97 4.49 3.31
CA LEU A 140 -12.82 5.12 2.68
C LEU A 140 -12.83 4.95 1.14
N GLU A 141 -12.20 5.88 0.47
CA GLU A 141 -11.83 5.81 -0.95
C GLU A 141 -10.55 4.98 -1.09
N TYR A 142 -10.67 3.69 -0.84
CA TYR A 142 -9.52 2.80 -0.80
C TYR A 142 -9.13 2.25 -2.19
N THR A 143 -7.85 1.92 -2.33
CA THR A 143 -7.32 0.97 -3.33
C THR A 143 -6.50 -0.07 -2.59
N ILE A 144 -6.91 -1.33 -2.64
CA ILE A 144 -6.12 -2.46 -2.14
C ILE A 144 -5.30 -3.00 -3.30
N ILE A 145 -3.97 -3.00 -3.17
CA ILE A 145 -3.07 -3.58 -4.16
C ILE A 145 -2.60 -4.95 -3.68
N ARG A 146 -2.76 -5.97 -4.52
CA ARG A 146 -2.38 -7.38 -4.29
C ARG A 146 -1.20 -7.74 -5.21
N PRO A 147 0.05 -7.47 -4.82
CA PRO A 147 1.19 -7.74 -5.69
C PRO A 147 1.54 -9.23 -5.75
N GLY A 148 2.06 -9.65 -6.89
CA GLY A 148 2.84 -10.87 -7.02
C GLY A 148 4.19 -10.79 -6.28
N TRP A 149 5.07 -11.77 -6.50
CA TRP A 149 6.39 -11.80 -5.91
C TRP A 149 7.28 -10.68 -6.46
N PHE A 150 7.96 -9.98 -5.55
CA PHE A 150 8.77 -8.81 -5.88
C PHE A 150 10.01 -9.19 -6.68
N THR A 151 10.23 -8.48 -7.76
CA THR A 151 11.44 -8.58 -8.58
C THR A 151 12.02 -7.20 -8.85
N ASN A 152 13.25 -7.18 -9.36
CA ASN A 152 13.81 -5.99 -9.96
C ASN A 152 13.47 -5.97 -11.46
N GLY A 153 13.17 -4.79 -12.01
CA GLY A 153 12.85 -4.65 -13.43
C GLY A 153 12.31 -3.26 -13.76
N PRO A 154 12.00 -3.03 -15.03
CA PRO A 154 11.33 -1.81 -15.48
C PRO A 154 9.89 -1.77 -14.98
N VAL A 155 9.22 -0.64 -15.22
CA VAL A 155 7.77 -0.52 -15.07
C VAL A 155 7.11 -1.24 -16.23
N ASP A 156 6.53 -2.41 -15.93
CA ASP A 156 5.78 -3.24 -16.87
C ASP A 156 4.82 -4.11 -16.07
N TYR A 157 3.50 -3.88 -16.21
CA TYR A 157 2.51 -4.61 -15.42
C TYR A 157 1.14 -4.66 -16.07
N GLU A 158 0.40 -5.68 -15.72
CA GLU A 158 -1.03 -5.82 -15.96
C GLU A 158 -1.79 -5.87 -14.63
N ILE A 159 -3.06 -5.52 -14.70
CA ILE A 159 -3.99 -5.46 -13.56
C ILE A 159 -5.04 -6.55 -13.70
N THR A 160 -5.33 -7.24 -12.61
CA THR A 160 -6.46 -8.15 -12.47
C THR A 160 -7.42 -7.65 -11.40
N LYS A 161 -8.73 -7.69 -11.70
CA LYS A 161 -9.75 -7.28 -10.72
C LYS A 161 -10.02 -8.38 -9.69
N LYS A 162 -10.66 -8.01 -8.58
CA LYS A 162 -11.17 -8.98 -7.61
C LYS A 162 -12.18 -9.91 -8.29
N GLY A 163 -11.99 -11.23 -8.13
CA GLY A 163 -12.81 -12.26 -8.77
C GLY A 163 -12.27 -12.77 -10.09
N GLU A 164 -11.27 -12.12 -10.67
CA GLU A 164 -10.56 -12.63 -11.85
C GLU A 164 -9.38 -13.51 -11.45
N PRO A 165 -9.01 -14.52 -12.25
CA PRO A 165 -7.79 -15.30 -12.03
C PRO A 165 -6.55 -14.40 -12.07
N PHE A 166 -5.63 -14.58 -11.11
CA PHE A 166 -4.39 -13.79 -11.06
C PHE A 166 -3.50 -14.08 -12.28
N GLY A 167 -3.02 -13.02 -12.95
CA GLY A 167 -2.39 -13.14 -14.27
C GLY A 167 -1.00 -13.77 -14.27
N GLY A 168 -0.13 -13.45 -13.30
CA GLY A 168 1.27 -13.87 -13.27
C GLY A 168 1.85 -13.99 -11.86
N HIS A 169 3.07 -14.53 -11.76
CA HIS A 169 3.70 -14.79 -10.46
C HIS A 169 4.48 -13.58 -9.91
N ASN A 170 5.18 -12.86 -10.80
CA ASN A 170 6.14 -11.83 -10.41
C ASN A 170 5.66 -10.42 -10.74
N VAL A 171 6.21 -9.42 -10.04
CA VAL A 171 6.01 -8.01 -10.35
C VAL A 171 7.24 -7.20 -9.93
N SER A 172 7.65 -6.22 -10.74
CA SER A 172 8.76 -5.35 -10.34
C SER A 172 8.32 -4.37 -9.23
N ILE A 173 9.25 -4.09 -8.29
CA ILE A 173 9.02 -3.09 -7.25
C ILE A 173 8.67 -1.73 -7.85
N LYS A 174 9.28 -1.38 -9.01
CA LYS A 174 8.99 -0.15 -9.73
C LYS A 174 7.57 -0.11 -10.29
N SER A 175 7.04 -1.24 -10.75
CA SER A 175 5.64 -1.35 -11.21
C SER A 175 4.65 -1.12 -10.08
N ILE A 176 4.93 -1.66 -8.89
CA ILE A 176 4.09 -1.44 -7.71
C ILE A 176 4.11 0.04 -7.31
N ALA A 177 5.30 0.65 -7.26
CA ALA A 177 5.46 2.05 -6.91
C ALA A 177 4.78 3.00 -7.93
N ASP A 178 4.83 2.67 -9.22
CA ASP A 178 4.12 3.39 -10.29
C ASP A 178 2.60 3.33 -10.10
N LEU A 179 2.07 2.14 -9.79
CA LEU A 179 0.65 1.97 -9.53
C LEU A 179 0.20 2.72 -8.26
N VAL A 180 1.01 2.72 -7.20
CA VAL A 180 0.73 3.46 -5.95
C VAL A 180 0.63 4.95 -6.23
N GLU A 181 1.60 5.51 -6.94
CA GLU A 181 1.63 6.92 -7.30
C GLU A 181 0.40 7.31 -8.14
N LYS A 182 0.11 6.58 -9.22
CA LYS A 182 -1.06 6.81 -10.06
C LYS A 182 -2.39 6.63 -9.31
N SER A 183 -2.46 5.66 -8.40
CA SER A 183 -3.65 5.45 -7.58
C SER A 183 -3.96 6.66 -6.71
N ILE A 184 -2.94 7.35 -6.21
CA ILE A 184 -3.11 8.56 -5.39
C ILE A 184 -3.33 9.79 -6.26
N ASP A 185 -2.54 10.00 -7.32
CA ASP A 185 -2.59 11.23 -8.10
C ASP A 185 -3.76 11.29 -9.07
N ASP A 186 -4.09 10.17 -9.70
CA ASP A 186 -5.16 10.05 -10.70
C ASP A 186 -6.44 9.43 -10.11
N ASP A 187 -6.49 9.18 -8.80
CA ASP A 187 -7.60 8.53 -8.09
C ASP A 187 -8.05 7.21 -8.73
N LEU A 188 -7.07 6.38 -9.18
CA LEU A 188 -7.36 5.10 -9.83
C LEU A 188 -7.85 4.05 -8.84
N TYR A 189 -8.77 3.20 -9.32
CA TYR A 189 -9.26 2.02 -8.59
C TYR A 189 -9.90 2.34 -7.23
N LEU A 190 -10.69 3.42 -7.17
CA LEU A 190 -11.45 3.80 -5.97
C LEU A 190 -12.41 2.69 -5.57
N ARG A 191 -12.31 2.26 -4.30
CA ARG A 191 -13.07 1.15 -3.71
C ARG A 191 -12.88 -0.19 -4.43
N GLU A 192 -11.69 -0.39 -5.01
CA GLU A 192 -11.34 -1.63 -5.69
C GLU A 192 -10.15 -2.34 -5.01
N SER A 193 -10.13 -3.68 -5.14
CA SER A 193 -8.98 -4.52 -4.82
C SER A 193 -8.43 -5.08 -6.12
N VAL A 194 -7.19 -4.70 -6.46
CA VAL A 194 -6.56 -5.04 -7.73
C VAL A 194 -5.30 -5.87 -7.53
N GLY A 195 -5.15 -6.90 -8.35
CA GLY A 195 -3.91 -7.66 -8.49
C GLY A 195 -2.96 -6.96 -9.45
N ILE A 196 -1.66 -7.07 -9.20
CA ILE A 196 -0.63 -6.53 -10.08
C ILE A 196 0.47 -7.58 -10.31
N ASN A 197 0.76 -7.85 -11.56
CA ASN A 197 1.84 -8.74 -11.99
C ASN A 197 2.47 -8.25 -13.30
N THR A 198 3.70 -8.70 -13.59
CA THR A 198 4.31 -8.53 -14.91
C THR A 198 3.57 -9.41 -15.92
N PRO A 199 3.22 -8.91 -17.11
CA PRO A 199 2.63 -9.72 -18.18
C PRO A 199 3.48 -10.95 -18.53
N LYS A 200 2.83 -12.03 -19.01
CA LYS A 200 3.51 -13.26 -19.45
C LYS A 200 4.15 -13.08 -20.81
#